data_0065d81f5ad32b6086c36a0fe3fa772a
#
_entry.id   0065d81f5ad32b6086c36a0fe3fa772a
#
_cell.length_a   1.000
_cell.length_b   1.000
_cell.length_c   1.000
_cell.angle_alpha   90.00
_cell.angle_beta   90.00
_cell.angle_gamma   90.00
#
_symmetry.space_group_name_H-M   'P 1'
#
loop_
_entity.id
_entity.type
_entity.pdbx_description
1 polymer ?
#
loop_
_entity_poly.entity_id
_entity_poly.type
_entity_poly.pdbx_seq_one_letter_code
_entity_poly.pdbx_strand_id
1 'polypeptide(L)'
;MDRQKSHSENEIDEAEAVIIGGMVLDIHATPSIPPNPRTTAPGKVQYAAGGVARNIAECVSKLGTKPYMISALGLDMPGNLLLEYWKSAGLSLQGIRISHEIETPVVCIVFDTEGEPAAGVASVESLERFLTPEWIVQFKRNIASAPIVMVDANLSPPALKTSCQLAAEIGTPVWFEPVSVAKSKRIASVAKYVTFTSPNEDELVSMANSLSHKLKFSPIKKNNNSTVPSLFQQLKPAIWVLLESGIKVIILTIGSKGVLLCSKGRLDLQRIRPKRNNKSRDIGKKLRETISQLCPFDRFFGALRLEERSNINPHVVHFPAVQCASVVRLTGAGDCLVGGAVASICAGLDVMQSVAVGIAAAKGAVEVETNVPSDYSLDQIAADARSVYLGAKVVFCESML
;
A
#
# COMPACT_ATOMS: atom_id res chain seq x y z
N MET A 1 39.94 32.99 -23.35
CA MET A 1 38.68 33.48 -22.72
C MET A 1 37.63 32.39 -22.82
N ASP A 2 37.75 31.40 -21.96
CA ASP A 2 36.82 30.25 -21.88
C ASP A 2 35.78 30.52 -20.80
N ARG A 3 34.55 30.76 -21.22
CA ARG A 3 33.40 30.79 -20.34
C ARG A 3 33.03 29.35 -19.97
N GLN A 4 33.49 28.92 -18.81
CA GLN A 4 32.92 27.74 -18.15
C GLN A 4 31.42 27.97 -17.92
N LYS A 5 30.60 27.25 -18.66
CA LYS A 5 29.17 27.10 -18.38
C LYS A 5 29.03 26.42 -17.01
N SER A 6 28.55 27.13 -16.04
CA SER A 6 28.12 26.62 -14.75
C SER A 6 27.09 25.52 -14.99
N HIS A 7 27.38 24.32 -14.47
CA HIS A 7 26.47 23.20 -14.48
C HIS A 7 25.19 23.52 -13.72
N SER A 8 24.11 23.28 -14.40
CA SER A 8 22.73 23.33 -14.01
C SER A 8 22.47 23.01 -12.53
N GLU A 9 21.74 23.89 -11.88
CA GLU A 9 20.92 23.57 -10.71
C GLU A 9 20.20 22.27 -11.01
N ASN A 10 20.42 21.25 -10.18
CA ASN A 10 19.75 19.97 -10.28
C ASN A 10 18.24 20.25 -10.27
N GLU A 11 17.56 20.05 -11.38
CA GLU A 11 16.11 19.97 -11.40
C GLU A 11 15.70 18.91 -10.36
N ILE A 12 15.12 19.37 -9.26
CA ILE A 12 14.55 18.49 -8.25
C ILE A 12 13.39 17.80 -8.93
N ASP A 13 13.53 16.51 -9.17
CA ASP A 13 12.47 15.66 -9.71
C ASP A 13 11.30 15.72 -8.72
N GLU A 14 10.31 16.59 -9.00
CA GLU A 14 9.14 16.76 -8.12
C GLU A 14 8.42 15.41 -8.01
N ALA A 15 8.46 14.82 -6.84
CA ALA A 15 7.81 13.54 -6.56
C ALA A 15 6.29 13.70 -6.57
N GLU A 16 5.62 12.87 -7.35
CA GLU A 16 4.14 12.80 -7.30
C GLU A 16 3.66 11.88 -6.15
N ALA A 17 4.46 10.91 -5.73
CA ALA A 17 4.28 10.10 -4.52
C ALA A 17 5.64 9.68 -3.99
N VAL A 18 5.88 9.79 -2.68
CA VAL A 18 7.10 9.24 -2.06
C VAL A 18 6.76 7.89 -1.44
N ILE A 19 7.57 6.87 -1.75
CA ILE A 19 7.38 5.51 -1.28
C ILE A 19 8.67 5.05 -0.63
N ILE A 20 8.61 4.70 0.67
CA ILE A 20 9.78 4.35 1.48
C ILE A 20 9.64 2.92 1.96
N GLY A 21 10.57 2.04 1.57
CA GLY A 21 10.57 0.65 2.02
C GLY A 21 11.36 -0.30 1.14
N GLY A 22 10.99 -1.58 1.16
CA GLY A 22 11.78 -2.66 0.60
C GLY A 22 11.61 -2.88 -0.89
N MET A 23 12.74 -3.14 -1.54
CA MET A 23 12.84 -3.83 -2.83
C MET A 23 13.46 -5.19 -2.55
N VAL A 24 12.86 -6.27 -3.06
CA VAL A 24 13.21 -7.65 -2.74
C VAL A 24 13.24 -8.47 -4.02
N LEU A 25 14.18 -9.40 -4.15
CA LEU A 25 14.10 -10.43 -5.17
C LEU A 25 13.40 -11.66 -4.58
N ASP A 26 12.25 -12.02 -5.14
CA ASP A 26 11.52 -13.23 -4.78
C ASP A 26 11.98 -14.39 -5.67
N ILE A 27 12.33 -15.50 -5.06
CA ILE A 27 12.67 -16.76 -5.73
C ILE A 27 11.57 -17.77 -5.40
N HIS A 28 10.85 -18.22 -6.42
CA HIS A 28 9.79 -19.20 -6.29
C HIS A 28 10.24 -20.52 -6.89
N ALA A 29 10.27 -21.58 -6.08
CA ALA A 29 10.62 -22.93 -6.52
C ALA A 29 9.41 -23.85 -6.37
N THR A 30 8.91 -24.39 -7.49
CA THR A 30 7.76 -25.31 -7.53
C THR A 30 8.21 -26.64 -8.09
N PRO A 31 8.24 -27.71 -7.28
CA PRO A 31 8.59 -29.04 -7.76
C PRO A 31 7.48 -29.65 -8.60
N SER A 32 7.83 -30.41 -9.63
CA SER A 32 6.88 -31.16 -10.48
C SER A 32 6.43 -32.47 -9.86
N ILE A 33 7.17 -32.96 -8.86
CA ILE A 33 6.90 -34.18 -8.09
C ILE A 33 7.18 -33.88 -6.62
N PRO A 34 6.58 -34.61 -5.65
CA PRO A 34 6.89 -34.43 -4.24
C PRO A 34 8.39 -34.54 -3.97
N PRO A 35 9.02 -33.52 -3.34
CA PRO A 35 10.46 -33.54 -3.12
C PRO A 35 10.84 -34.54 -2.04
N ASN A 36 11.89 -35.31 -2.30
CA ASN A 36 12.50 -36.20 -1.30
C ASN A 36 13.58 -35.45 -0.51
N PRO A 37 13.71 -35.69 0.80
CA PRO A 37 14.80 -35.11 1.58
C PRO A 37 16.19 -35.50 1.02
N ARG A 38 17.13 -34.55 1.08
CA ARG A 38 18.56 -34.73 0.72
C ARG A 38 18.84 -34.95 -0.79
N THR A 39 17.87 -34.64 -1.66
CA THR A 39 18.07 -34.68 -3.11
C THR A 39 17.32 -33.54 -3.79
N THR A 40 17.60 -33.29 -5.06
CA THR A 40 16.87 -32.33 -5.87
C THR A 40 15.67 -33.01 -6.54
N ALA A 41 14.55 -32.31 -6.62
CA ALA A 41 13.41 -32.69 -7.44
C ALA A 41 13.40 -31.85 -8.73
N PRO A 42 12.96 -32.40 -9.87
CA PRO A 42 12.69 -31.61 -11.05
C PRO A 42 11.57 -30.62 -10.77
N GLY A 43 11.64 -29.42 -11.36
CA GLY A 43 10.66 -28.37 -11.10
C GLY A 43 10.97 -27.08 -11.83
N LYS A 44 10.24 -26.02 -11.49
CA LYS A 44 10.38 -24.68 -12.04
C LYS A 44 10.92 -23.74 -10.96
N VAL A 45 11.96 -22.96 -11.29
CA VAL A 45 12.44 -21.86 -10.45
C VAL A 45 12.22 -20.56 -11.21
N GLN A 46 11.58 -19.61 -10.55
CA GLN A 46 11.24 -18.31 -11.10
C GLN A 46 11.80 -17.22 -10.21
N TYR A 47 12.29 -16.15 -10.85
CA TYR A 47 12.69 -14.92 -10.18
C TYR A 47 11.61 -13.87 -10.43
N ALA A 48 11.14 -13.23 -9.36
CA ALA A 48 10.16 -12.17 -9.45
C ALA A 48 10.67 -10.93 -8.69
N ALA A 49 10.42 -9.76 -9.27
CA ALA A 49 10.62 -8.54 -8.53
C ALA A 49 9.54 -8.43 -7.45
N GLY A 50 9.97 -8.26 -6.20
CA GLY A 50 9.13 -8.26 -5.00
C GLY A 50 9.46 -7.09 -4.08
N GLY A 51 8.93 -7.16 -2.86
CA GLY A 51 8.97 -6.10 -1.86
C GLY A 51 7.72 -5.23 -1.91
N VAL A 52 7.07 -5.10 -0.75
CA VAL A 52 5.79 -4.39 -0.61
C VAL A 52 5.88 -2.96 -1.16
N ALA A 53 6.85 -2.17 -0.71
CA ALA A 53 7.02 -0.80 -1.19
C ALA A 53 7.31 -0.74 -2.71
N ARG A 54 8.14 -1.69 -3.24
CA ARG A 54 8.40 -1.75 -4.67
C ARG A 54 7.14 -2.10 -5.47
N ASN A 55 6.35 -3.08 -5.01
CA ASN A 55 5.09 -3.46 -5.66
C ASN A 55 4.12 -2.29 -5.73
N ILE A 56 3.97 -1.56 -4.61
CA ILE A 56 3.14 -0.35 -4.54
C ILE A 56 3.64 0.70 -5.52
N ALA A 57 4.94 0.99 -5.54
CA ALA A 57 5.53 1.99 -6.43
C ALA A 57 5.35 1.63 -7.92
N GLU A 58 5.51 0.37 -8.26
CA GLU A 58 5.26 -0.11 -9.63
C GLU A 58 3.80 0.04 -10.03
N CYS A 59 2.86 -0.35 -9.17
CA CYS A 59 1.43 -0.17 -9.41
C CYS A 59 1.08 1.31 -9.59
N VAL A 60 1.59 2.20 -8.72
CA VAL A 60 1.45 3.65 -8.81
C VAL A 60 1.93 4.18 -10.17
N SER A 61 3.09 3.71 -10.63
CA SER A 61 3.66 4.11 -11.93
C SER A 61 2.78 3.69 -13.11
N LYS A 62 2.28 2.47 -13.09
CA LYS A 62 1.42 1.92 -14.16
C LYS A 62 0.06 2.60 -14.24
N LEU A 63 -0.40 3.21 -13.15
CA LEU A 63 -1.61 4.04 -13.10
C LEU A 63 -1.34 5.54 -13.35
N GLY A 64 -0.14 5.88 -13.87
CA GLY A 64 0.16 7.21 -14.39
C GLY A 64 0.69 8.23 -13.39
N THR A 65 1.05 7.80 -12.18
CA THR A 65 1.71 8.64 -11.17
C THR A 65 3.20 8.30 -11.10
N LYS A 66 4.07 9.30 -10.98
CA LYS A 66 5.53 9.10 -10.89
C LYS A 66 5.95 8.87 -9.45
N PRO A 67 6.27 7.61 -9.03
CA PRO A 67 6.73 7.34 -7.68
C PRO A 67 8.18 7.79 -7.50
N TYR A 68 8.50 8.31 -6.32
CA TYR A 68 9.86 8.52 -5.85
C TYR A 68 10.18 7.48 -4.79
N MET A 69 10.96 6.46 -5.19
CA MET A 69 11.29 5.33 -4.30
C MET A 69 12.49 5.65 -3.43
N ILE A 70 12.35 5.52 -2.10
CA ILE A 70 13.46 5.57 -1.14
C ILE A 70 13.68 4.16 -0.61
N SER A 71 14.83 3.56 -0.97
CA SER A 71 15.15 2.17 -0.65
C SER A 71 16.66 1.94 -0.55
N ALA A 72 17.07 0.67 -0.38
CA ALA A 72 18.48 0.27 -0.37
C ALA A 72 18.66 -1.06 -1.10
N LEU A 73 19.67 -1.15 -1.97
CA LEU A 73 20.04 -2.33 -2.75
C LEU A 73 21.55 -2.54 -2.76
N GLY A 74 21.97 -3.79 -2.83
CA GLY A 74 23.35 -4.18 -3.04
C GLY A 74 23.82 -4.05 -4.50
N LEU A 75 25.12 -3.96 -4.69
CA LEU A 75 25.79 -4.17 -5.99
C LEU A 75 26.11 -5.67 -6.15
N ASP A 76 25.11 -6.52 -5.96
CA ASP A 76 25.14 -7.97 -6.10
C ASP A 76 24.21 -8.43 -7.25
N MET A 77 24.14 -9.73 -7.50
CA MET A 77 23.32 -10.27 -8.58
C MET A 77 21.83 -9.93 -8.41
N PRO A 78 21.20 -10.15 -7.24
CA PRO A 78 19.80 -9.76 -7.02
C PRO A 78 19.55 -8.26 -7.21
N GLY A 79 20.45 -7.42 -6.68
CA GLY A 79 20.34 -5.96 -6.80
C GLY A 79 20.44 -5.49 -8.24
N ASN A 80 21.36 -6.06 -9.03
CA ASN A 80 21.47 -5.72 -10.45
C ASN A 80 20.21 -6.09 -11.23
N LEU A 81 19.60 -7.26 -10.97
CA LEU A 81 18.33 -7.65 -11.59
C LEU A 81 17.20 -6.65 -11.27
N LEU A 82 17.06 -6.25 -10.00
CA LEU A 82 16.06 -5.30 -9.58
C LEU A 82 16.32 -3.90 -10.16
N LEU A 83 17.57 -3.45 -10.22
CA LEU A 83 17.97 -2.16 -10.79
C LEU A 83 17.72 -2.10 -12.30
N GLU A 84 18.03 -3.16 -13.04
CA GLU A 84 17.75 -3.24 -14.47
C GLU A 84 16.25 -3.21 -14.74
N TYR A 85 15.48 -3.99 -13.98
CA TYR A 85 14.02 -3.97 -14.07
C TYR A 85 13.46 -2.57 -13.80
N TRP A 86 13.93 -1.91 -12.74
CA TRP A 86 13.49 -0.57 -12.34
C TRP A 86 13.82 0.50 -13.39
N LYS A 87 15.03 0.45 -13.94
CA LYS A 87 15.49 1.33 -15.05
C LYS A 87 14.68 1.12 -16.31
N SER A 88 14.41 -0.13 -16.69
CA SER A 88 13.64 -0.45 -17.90
C SER A 88 12.20 0.06 -17.82
N ALA A 89 11.62 0.17 -16.62
CA ALA A 89 10.35 0.79 -16.35
C ALA A 89 10.40 2.34 -16.35
N GLY A 90 11.57 2.95 -16.62
CA GLY A 90 11.75 4.41 -16.64
C GLY A 90 11.62 5.08 -15.27
N LEU A 91 11.90 4.34 -14.19
CA LEU A 91 11.78 4.82 -12.81
C LEU A 91 13.10 5.35 -12.26
N SER A 92 13.03 6.38 -11.43
CA SER A 92 14.20 7.05 -10.86
C SER A 92 14.93 6.18 -9.85
N LEU A 93 16.27 6.24 -9.87
CA LEU A 93 17.16 5.59 -8.91
C LEU A 93 17.65 6.53 -7.80
N GLN A 94 17.32 7.83 -7.86
CA GLN A 94 17.92 8.86 -7.00
C GLN A 94 17.72 8.62 -5.50
N GLY A 95 16.60 8.01 -5.11
CA GLY A 95 16.30 7.67 -3.72
C GLY A 95 16.79 6.29 -3.29
N ILE A 96 17.38 5.50 -4.20
CA ILE A 96 17.86 4.14 -3.90
C ILE A 96 19.32 4.21 -3.48
N ARG A 97 19.60 3.83 -2.22
CA ARG A 97 20.97 3.67 -1.73
C ARG A 97 21.59 2.41 -2.34
N ILE A 98 22.65 2.58 -3.09
CA ILE A 98 23.32 1.46 -3.78
C ILE A 98 24.76 1.36 -3.26
N SER A 99 25.18 0.18 -2.74
CA SER A 99 26.51 -0.04 -2.19
C SER A 99 26.90 -1.51 -2.23
N HIS A 100 28.20 -1.80 -2.33
CA HIS A 100 28.79 -3.15 -2.17
C HIS A 100 28.63 -3.71 -0.74
N GLU A 101 28.42 -2.85 0.25
CA GLU A 101 28.24 -3.25 1.65
C GLU A 101 26.81 -3.76 1.95
N ILE A 102 25.90 -3.54 1.01
CA ILE A 102 24.49 -3.93 1.13
C ILE A 102 24.32 -5.30 0.47
N GLU A 103 23.74 -6.24 1.19
CA GLU A 103 23.21 -7.45 0.60
C GLU A 103 21.76 -7.19 0.20
N THR A 104 21.45 -7.35 -1.08
CA THR A 104 20.08 -7.15 -1.57
C THR A 104 19.12 -8.11 -0.89
N PRO A 105 17.98 -7.65 -0.39
CA PRO A 105 16.98 -8.51 0.21
C PRO A 105 16.49 -9.58 -0.77
N VAL A 106 16.46 -10.84 -0.31
CA VAL A 106 15.98 -11.99 -1.09
C VAL A 106 15.03 -12.80 -0.24
N VAL A 107 13.92 -13.22 -0.84
CA VAL A 107 12.98 -14.18 -0.26
C VAL A 107 12.89 -15.38 -1.16
N CYS A 108 13.17 -16.58 -0.63
CA CYS A 108 13.03 -17.84 -1.35
C CYS A 108 11.83 -18.61 -0.78
N ILE A 109 10.87 -18.96 -1.63
CA ILE A 109 9.71 -19.76 -1.25
C ILE A 109 9.71 -21.03 -2.08
N VAL A 110 9.68 -22.17 -1.39
CA VAL A 110 9.46 -23.48 -1.99
C VAL A 110 7.99 -23.83 -1.81
N PHE A 111 7.32 -24.07 -2.93
CA PHE A 111 5.94 -24.51 -2.95
C PHE A 111 5.89 -26.05 -2.95
N ASP A 112 4.76 -26.63 -2.60
CA ASP A 112 4.46 -28.02 -2.85
C ASP A 112 3.90 -28.23 -4.27
N THR A 113 3.50 -29.44 -4.58
CA THR A 113 2.90 -29.79 -5.88
C THR A 113 1.50 -29.24 -6.09
N GLU A 114 0.86 -28.76 -5.01
CA GLU A 114 -0.48 -28.13 -5.03
C GLU A 114 -0.38 -26.61 -5.14
N GLY A 115 0.84 -26.06 -5.06
CA GLY A 115 1.11 -24.62 -5.15
C GLY A 115 1.01 -23.89 -3.81
N GLU A 116 0.95 -24.63 -2.69
CA GLU A 116 0.98 -24.04 -1.35
C GLU A 116 2.41 -23.88 -0.84
N PRO A 117 2.73 -22.83 -0.08
CA PRO A 117 4.05 -22.62 0.49
C PRO A 117 4.43 -23.74 1.48
N ALA A 118 5.40 -24.58 1.10
CA ALA A 118 5.92 -25.65 1.95
C ALA A 118 7.07 -25.19 2.86
N ALA A 119 7.90 -24.25 2.38
CA ALA A 119 9.01 -23.66 3.14
C ALA A 119 9.36 -22.27 2.59
N GLY A 120 9.93 -21.43 3.44
CA GLY A 120 10.41 -20.12 3.02
C GLY A 120 11.60 -19.64 3.86
N VAL A 121 12.53 -18.93 3.20
CA VAL A 121 13.67 -18.27 3.85
C VAL A 121 13.72 -16.84 3.35
N ALA A 122 13.85 -15.89 4.26
CA ALA A 122 13.96 -14.47 3.94
C ALA A 122 15.25 -13.89 4.51
N SER A 123 16.11 -13.35 3.65
CA SER A 123 17.28 -12.55 4.00
C SER A 123 16.93 -11.08 3.75
N VAL A 124 16.44 -10.39 4.77
CA VAL A 124 15.88 -9.03 4.63
C VAL A 124 16.43 -8.02 5.65
N GLU A 125 17.37 -8.43 6.51
CA GLU A 125 17.93 -7.60 7.60
C GLU A 125 18.70 -6.37 7.08
N SER A 126 19.28 -6.47 5.90
CA SER A 126 20.00 -5.37 5.26
C SER A 126 19.14 -4.13 5.08
N LEU A 127 17.84 -4.29 4.81
CA LEU A 127 16.94 -3.16 4.66
C LEU A 127 16.85 -2.33 5.96
N GLU A 128 16.72 -2.98 7.11
CA GLU A 128 16.68 -2.32 8.42
C GLU A 128 18.02 -1.64 8.77
N ARG A 129 19.13 -2.21 8.32
CA ARG A 129 20.48 -1.72 8.59
C ARG A 129 20.85 -0.52 7.73
N PHE A 130 20.48 -0.49 6.46
CA PHE A 130 21.00 0.48 5.49
C PHE A 130 20.00 1.56 5.10
N LEU A 131 18.70 1.34 5.30
CA LEU A 131 17.68 2.38 5.13
C LEU A 131 17.53 3.15 6.47
N THR A 132 18.53 4.00 6.75
CA THR A 132 18.68 4.70 8.03
C THR A 132 17.91 6.03 8.08
N PRO A 133 17.65 6.59 9.28
CA PRO A 133 17.10 7.92 9.44
C PRO A 133 17.86 9.00 8.66
N GLU A 134 19.22 8.95 8.68
CA GLU A 134 20.08 9.91 8.01
C GLU A 134 19.93 9.86 6.49
N TRP A 135 19.72 8.65 5.92
CA TRP A 135 19.42 8.51 4.51
C TRP A 135 18.07 9.15 4.16
N ILE A 136 17.03 8.88 4.95
CA ILE A 136 15.67 9.37 4.72
C ILE A 136 15.59 10.90 4.78
N VAL A 137 16.25 11.54 5.75
CA VAL A 137 16.24 13.00 5.95
C VAL A 137 16.79 13.77 4.74
N GLN A 138 17.69 13.16 3.96
CA GLN A 138 18.21 13.79 2.73
C GLN A 138 17.11 14.12 1.72
N PHE A 139 15.99 13.37 1.74
CA PHE A 139 14.86 13.53 0.83
C PHE A 139 13.73 14.39 1.38
N LYS A 140 14.01 15.23 2.37
CA LYS A 140 13.03 16.14 2.99
C LYS A 140 12.26 16.99 1.96
N ARG A 141 12.93 17.46 0.90
CA ARG A 141 12.31 18.26 -0.16
C ARG A 141 11.30 17.43 -0.99
N ASN A 142 11.67 16.20 -1.34
CA ASN A 142 10.77 15.28 -2.07
C ASN A 142 9.56 14.93 -1.21
N ILE A 143 9.76 14.66 0.09
CA ILE A 143 8.68 14.42 1.07
C ILE A 143 7.74 15.63 1.18
N ALA A 144 8.30 16.85 1.18
CA ALA A 144 7.52 18.08 1.30
C ALA A 144 6.69 18.41 0.04
N SER A 145 7.16 18.04 -1.14
CA SER A 145 6.47 18.27 -2.41
C SER A 145 5.41 17.20 -2.70
N ALA A 146 5.54 16.00 -2.13
CA ALA A 146 4.65 14.89 -2.40
C ALA A 146 3.24 15.09 -1.83
N PRO A 147 2.19 14.70 -2.56
CA PRO A 147 0.82 14.65 -2.06
C PRO A 147 0.64 13.65 -0.92
N ILE A 148 1.44 12.58 -0.90
CA ILE A 148 1.39 11.50 0.09
C ILE A 148 2.75 10.81 0.20
N VAL A 149 3.05 10.34 1.42
CA VAL A 149 4.20 9.47 1.70
C VAL A 149 3.66 8.11 2.14
N MET A 150 4.02 7.05 1.44
CA MET A 150 3.79 5.67 1.86
C MET A 150 5.05 5.11 2.51
N VAL A 151 4.90 4.47 3.67
CA VAL A 151 5.99 3.78 4.39
C VAL A 151 5.57 2.36 4.69
N ASP A 152 6.44 1.38 4.42
CA ASP A 152 6.18 0.00 4.79
C ASP A 152 6.81 -0.36 6.15
N ALA A 153 6.23 -1.33 6.83
CA ALA A 153 6.69 -1.79 8.14
C ALA A 153 7.99 -2.62 8.09
N ASN A 154 8.67 -2.72 6.94
CA ASN A 154 10.01 -3.32 6.85
C ASN A 154 11.11 -2.41 7.39
N LEU A 155 10.86 -1.09 7.50
CA LEU A 155 11.84 -0.17 8.04
C LEU A 155 12.16 -0.49 9.51
N SER A 156 13.41 -0.24 9.92
CA SER A 156 13.76 -0.26 11.35
C SER A 156 12.90 0.73 12.15
N PRO A 157 12.63 0.48 13.43
CA PRO A 157 11.81 1.40 14.23
C PRO A 157 12.30 2.86 14.22
N PRO A 158 13.62 3.18 14.27
CA PRO A 158 14.10 4.56 14.11
C PRO A 158 13.81 5.16 12.73
N ALA A 159 14.06 4.40 11.66
CA ALA A 159 13.81 4.85 10.29
C ALA A 159 12.32 5.08 10.04
N LEU A 160 11.47 4.17 10.50
CA LEU A 160 10.01 4.29 10.43
C LEU A 160 9.52 5.55 11.16
N LYS A 161 9.99 5.76 12.39
CA LYS A 161 9.64 6.94 13.19
C LYS A 161 10.06 8.23 12.48
N THR A 162 11.29 8.29 11.99
CA THR A 162 11.80 9.47 11.26
C THR A 162 10.99 9.75 10.00
N SER A 163 10.66 8.73 9.22
CA SER A 163 9.84 8.88 8.00
C SER A 163 8.46 9.46 8.31
N CYS A 164 7.76 8.86 9.27
CA CYS A 164 6.40 9.27 9.62
C CYS A 164 6.38 10.66 10.30
N GLN A 165 7.31 10.91 11.20
CA GLN A 165 7.40 12.19 11.93
C GLN A 165 7.74 13.32 10.97
N LEU A 166 8.77 13.15 10.12
CA LEU A 166 9.19 14.17 9.15
C LEU A 166 8.03 14.54 8.20
N ALA A 167 7.32 13.55 7.65
CA ALA A 167 6.18 13.80 6.78
C ALA A 167 5.05 14.53 7.52
N ALA A 168 4.71 14.11 8.73
CA ALA A 168 3.66 14.73 9.54
C ALA A 168 3.98 16.17 9.95
N GLU A 169 5.23 16.48 10.32
CA GLU A 169 5.70 17.83 10.65
C GLU A 169 5.61 18.79 9.44
N ILE A 170 5.80 18.28 8.24
CA ILE A 170 5.66 19.04 6.99
C ILE A 170 4.18 19.17 6.57
N GLY A 171 3.29 18.35 7.15
CA GLY A 171 1.88 18.29 6.78
C GLY A 171 1.59 17.42 5.57
N THR A 172 2.50 16.50 5.21
CA THR A 172 2.29 15.51 4.15
C THR A 172 1.60 14.28 4.75
N PRO A 173 0.46 13.83 4.19
CA PRO A 173 -0.24 12.63 4.66
C PRO A 173 0.66 11.38 4.61
N VAL A 174 0.57 10.55 5.67
CA VAL A 174 1.35 9.32 5.79
C VAL A 174 0.44 8.10 5.62
N TRP A 175 0.81 7.21 4.71
CA TRP A 175 0.23 5.88 4.60
C TRP A 175 1.19 4.86 5.19
N PHE A 176 0.76 4.16 6.26
CA PHE A 176 1.51 3.06 6.87
C PHE A 176 1.00 1.73 6.35
N GLU A 177 1.88 0.96 5.71
CA GLU A 177 1.59 -0.39 5.24
C GLU A 177 2.14 -1.44 6.22
N PRO A 178 1.27 -2.29 6.82
CA PRO A 178 1.64 -3.23 7.89
C PRO A 178 2.58 -4.36 7.49
N VAL A 179 2.56 -4.80 6.24
CA VAL A 179 3.39 -5.87 5.63
C VAL A 179 3.10 -7.27 6.16
N SER A 180 3.00 -7.45 7.47
CA SER A 180 2.75 -8.75 8.12
C SER A 180 2.31 -8.57 9.58
N VAL A 181 1.70 -9.60 10.14
CA VAL A 181 1.25 -9.64 11.54
C VAL A 181 2.38 -9.28 12.51
N ALA A 182 3.59 -9.77 12.27
CA ALA A 182 4.74 -9.48 13.13
C ALA A 182 5.20 -8.02 13.04
N LYS A 183 5.30 -7.48 11.82
CA LYS A 183 5.78 -6.13 11.54
C LYS A 183 4.73 -5.06 11.79
N SER A 184 3.44 -5.39 11.66
CA SER A 184 2.33 -4.47 11.92
C SER A 184 2.36 -3.85 13.33
N LYS A 185 2.96 -4.54 14.31
CA LYS A 185 3.16 -4.04 15.69
C LYS A 185 4.01 -2.77 15.76
N ARG A 186 4.81 -2.48 14.73
CA ARG A 186 5.64 -1.26 14.63
C ARG A 186 4.81 0.02 14.59
N ILE A 187 3.52 -0.09 14.29
CA ILE A 187 2.56 1.03 14.35
C ILE A 187 2.55 1.73 15.72
N ALA A 188 2.82 1.00 16.81
CA ALA A 188 2.81 1.55 18.16
C ALA A 188 3.72 2.77 18.34
N SER A 189 4.81 2.85 17.58
CA SER A 189 5.76 3.96 17.64
C SER A 189 5.36 5.18 16.79
N VAL A 190 4.41 5.02 15.85
CA VAL A 190 4.12 6.03 14.82
C VAL A 190 2.63 6.36 14.65
N ALA A 191 1.72 5.69 15.33
CA ALA A 191 0.26 5.79 15.13
C ALA A 191 -0.24 7.24 15.04
N LYS A 192 0.26 8.15 15.89
CA LYS A 192 -0.15 9.56 15.91
C LYS A 192 0.26 10.37 14.66
N TYR A 193 1.18 9.84 13.85
CA TYR A 193 1.64 10.48 12.61
C TYR A 193 0.93 9.91 11.37
N VAL A 194 0.21 8.79 11.53
CA VAL A 194 -0.37 8.04 10.42
C VAL A 194 -1.71 8.61 10.02
N THR A 195 -1.87 8.88 8.72
CA THR A 195 -3.14 9.29 8.13
C THR A 195 -3.93 8.07 7.66
N PHE A 196 -3.29 7.17 6.90
CA PHE A 196 -3.88 5.95 6.35
C PHE A 196 -3.13 4.71 6.80
N THR A 197 -3.86 3.60 6.97
CA THR A 197 -3.27 2.27 7.10
C THR A 197 -4.16 1.23 6.44
N SER A 198 -3.55 0.16 5.91
CA SER A 198 -4.23 -0.87 5.09
C SER A 198 -4.05 -2.30 5.63
N PRO A 199 -4.41 -2.58 6.90
CA PRO A 199 -4.28 -3.91 7.46
C PRO A 199 -5.27 -4.90 6.85
N ASN A 200 -4.92 -6.19 6.91
CA ASN A 200 -5.89 -7.27 6.93
C ASN A 200 -6.43 -7.51 8.35
N GLU A 201 -7.32 -8.48 8.52
CA GLU A 201 -7.98 -8.76 9.80
C GLU A 201 -6.96 -9.14 10.89
N ASP A 202 -5.98 -9.99 10.56
CA ASP A 202 -4.97 -10.48 11.51
C ASP A 202 -3.97 -9.36 11.88
N GLU A 203 -3.59 -8.54 10.93
CA GLU A 203 -2.75 -7.37 11.12
C GLU A 203 -3.47 -6.31 11.97
N LEU A 204 -4.76 -6.06 11.72
CA LEU A 204 -5.56 -5.14 12.53
C LEU A 204 -5.55 -5.55 14.01
N VAL A 205 -5.79 -6.84 14.28
CA VAL A 205 -5.77 -7.39 15.64
C VAL A 205 -4.37 -7.22 16.28
N SER A 206 -3.32 -7.51 15.52
CA SER A 206 -1.94 -7.35 15.97
C SER A 206 -1.58 -5.89 16.29
N MET A 207 -2.01 -4.96 15.43
CA MET A 207 -1.84 -3.52 15.63
C MET A 207 -2.59 -3.04 16.88
N ALA A 208 -3.86 -3.44 17.03
CA ALA A 208 -4.66 -3.08 18.20
C ALA A 208 -4.04 -3.60 19.50
N ASN A 209 -3.53 -4.83 19.49
CA ASN A 209 -2.83 -5.40 20.65
C ASN A 209 -1.54 -4.66 20.99
N SER A 210 -0.84 -4.08 19.99
CA SER A 210 0.38 -3.31 20.23
C SER A 210 0.11 -1.89 20.74
N LEU A 211 -1.08 -1.35 20.45
CA LEU A 211 -1.51 -0.01 20.85
C LEU A 211 -2.26 0.00 22.19
N SER A 212 -2.89 -1.12 22.56
CA SER A 212 -3.69 -1.22 23.77
C SER A 212 -2.91 -1.88 24.93
N HIS A 213 -2.83 -1.17 26.07
CA HIS A 213 -2.27 -1.74 27.30
C HIS A 213 -3.30 -2.53 28.13
N LYS A 214 -4.60 -2.31 27.90
CA LYS A 214 -5.70 -2.84 28.73
C LYS A 214 -6.48 -3.95 28.05
N LEU A 215 -6.59 -3.93 26.73
CA LEU A 215 -7.39 -4.88 25.97
C LEU A 215 -6.48 -5.82 25.20
N LYS A 216 -6.82 -7.11 25.21
CA LYS A 216 -6.20 -8.11 24.35
C LYS A 216 -7.26 -8.67 23.40
N PHE A 217 -6.98 -8.60 22.12
CA PHE A 217 -7.83 -9.15 21.08
C PHE A 217 -7.29 -10.51 20.64
N SER A 218 -8.18 -11.48 20.54
CA SER A 218 -7.85 -12.80 20.00
C SER A 218 -7.89 -12.78 18.48
N PRO A 219 -7.08 -13.64 17.80
CA PRO A 219 -7.19 -13.84 16.37
C PRO A 219 -8.63 -14.19 15.97
N ILE A 220 -9.07 -13.69 14.83
CA ILE A 220 -10.42 -13.94 14.36
C ILE A 220 -10.51 -15.34 13.80
N LYS A 221 -11.49 -16.11 14.28
CA LYS A 221 -11.80 -17.40 13.69
C LYS A 221 -12.41 -17.18 12.31
N LYS A 222 -11.64 -17.50 11.27
CA LYS A 222 -12.12 -17.40 9.89
C LYS A 222 -13.28 -18.35 9.69
N ASN A 223 -14.48 -17.79 9.53
CA ASN A 223 -15.67 -18.53 9.17
C ASN A 223 -16.16 -18.00 7.81
N ASN A 224 -16.09 -18.85 6.78
CA ASN A 224 -16.47 -18.47 5.42
C ASN A 224 -17.92 -17.98 5.32
N ASN A 225 -18.78 -18.36 6.26
CA ASN A 225 -20.18 -17.98 6.30
C ASN A 225 -20.45 -16.67 7.07
N SER A 226 -19.43 -16.02 7.64
CA SER A 226 -19.62 -14.74 8.34
C SER A 226 -20.09 -13.67 7.37
N THR A 227 -21.16 -12.96 7.71
CA THR A 227 -21.59 -11.78 6.98
C THR A 227 -20.70 -10.58 7.29
N VAL A 228 -20.64 -9.58 6.39
CA VAL A 228 -19.86 -8.37 6.61
C VAL A 228 -20.25 -7.64 7.90
N PRO A 229 -21.55 -7.46 8.24
CA PRO A 229 -21.95 -6.87 9.51
C PRO A 229 -21.47 -7.69 10.72
N SER A 230 -21.56 -9.02 10.69
CA SER A 230 -21.07 -9.87 11.78
C SER A 230 -19.56 -9.76 11.96
N LEU A 231 -18.80 -9.74 10.86
CA LEU A 231 -17.35 -9.56 10.89
C LEU A 231 -16.97 -8.19 11.43
N PHE A 232 -17.67 -7.13 10.99
CA PHE A 232 -17.47 -5.79 11.51
C PHE A 232 -17.70 -5.72 13.03
N GLN A 233 -18.73 -6.33 13.57
CA GLN A 233 -18.98 -6.33 15.02
C GLN A 233 -17.83 -6.98 15.80
N GLN A 234 -17.21 -8.03 15.26
CA GLN A 234 -16.02 -8.67 15.88
C GLN A 234 -14.79 -7.76 15.82
N LEU A 235 -14.59 -7.04 14.72
CA LEU A 235 -13.42 -6.18 14.46
C LEU A 235 -13.57 -4.77 15.05
N LYS A 236 -14.79 -4.33 15.33
CA LYS A 236 -15.13 -2.99 15.81
C LYS A 236 -14.25 -2.52 16.98
N PRO A 237 -14.04 -3.30 18.06
CA PRO A 237 -13.20 -2.83 19.18
C PRO A 237 -11.73 -2.59 18.76
N ALA A 238 -11.18 -3.43 17.89
CA ALA A 238 -9.82 -3.25 17.38
C ALA A 238 -9.70 -2.02 16.46
N ILE A 239 -10.68 -1.80 15.56
CA ILE A 239 -10.76 -0.60 14.71
C ILE A 239 -10.77 0.66 15.58
N TRP A 240 -11.55 0.68 16.68
CA TRP A 240 -11.65 1.83 17.58
C TRP A 240 -10.32 2.13 18.27
N VAL A 241 -9.59 1.12 18.73
CA VAL A 241 -8.25 1.31 19.31
C VAL A 241 -7.32 2.03 18.34
N LEU A 242 -7.31 1.63 17.07
CA LEU A 242 -6.46 2.28 16.07
C LEU A 242 -6.87 3.74 15.83
N LEU A 243 -8.17 4.00 15.65
CA LEU A 243 -8.69 5.35 15.44
C LEU A 243 -8.43 6.26 16.65
N GLU A 244 -8.58 5.76 17.87
CA GLU A 244 -8.30 6.51 19.10
C GLU A 244 -6.82 6.79 19.30
N SER A 245 -5.94 5.93 18.77
CA SER A 245 -4.48 6.13 18.81
C SER A 245 -3.98 7.22 17.85
N GLY A 246 -4.87 7.85 17.06
CA GLY A 246 -4.56 8.97 16.19
C GLY A 246 -4.57 8.67 14.69
N ILE A 247 -4.71 7.40 14.30
CA ILE A 247 -4.88 7.00 12.90
C ILE A 247 -6.20 7.58 12.38
N LYS A 248 -6.17 8.20 11.19
CA LYS A 248 -7.34 8.90 10.67
C LYS A 248 -8.25 8.03 9.84
N VAL A 249 -7.67 7.16 9.02
CA VAL A 249 -8.39 6.32 8.06
C VAL A 249 -7.77 4.92 8.05
N ILE A 250 -8.63 3.91 8.19
CA ILE A 250 -8.27 2.50 8.09
C ILE A 250 -8.95 1.92 6.85
N ILE A 251 -8.18 1.32 5.97
CA ILE A 251 -8.64 0.60 4.78
C ILE A 251 -8.46 -0.88 5.05
N LEU A 252 -9.40 -1.47 5.78
CA LEU A 252 -9.31 -2.83 6.27
C LEU A 252 -9.72 -3.82 5.16
N THR A 253 -8.77 -4.65 4.71
CA THR A 253 -9.06 -5.71 3.74
C THR A 253 -9.67 -6.93 4.44
N ILE A 254 -10.77 -7.44 3.88
CA ILE A 254 -11.52 -8.60 4.40
C ILE A 254 -11.66 -9.71 3.33
N GLY A 255 -10.58 -9.92 2.59
CA GLY A 255 -10.44 -10.94 1.56
C GLY A 255 -11.50 -10.82 0.45
N SER A 256 -12.13 -11.91 0.09
CA SER A 256 -13.17 -11.96 -0.95
C SER A 256 -14.42 -11.14 -0.62
N LYS A 257 -14.56 -10.66 0.60
CA LYS A 257 -15.66 -9.78 1.00
C LYS A 257 -15.40 -8.31 0.70
N GLY A 258 -14.16 -7.93 0.28
CA GLY A 258 -13.80 -6.57 -0.12
C GLY A 258 -13.09 -5.79 0.97
N VAL A 259 -13.53 -4.56 1.23
CA VAL A 259 -12.83 -3.60 2.10
C VAL A 259 -13.81 -2.88 3.02
N LEU A 260 -13.42 -2.67 4.27
CA LEU A 260 -14.06 -1.73 5.18
C LEU A 260 -13.21 -0.45 5.27
N LEU A 261 -13.76 0.66 4.82
CA LEU A 261 -13.18 1.98 5.02
C LEU A 261 -13.71 2.55 6.32
N CYS A 262 -12.83 2.78 7.30
CA CYS A 262 -13.18 3.24 8.62
C CYS A 262 -12.49 4.57 8.96
N SER A 263 -13.21 5.52 9.56
CA SER A 263 -12.69 6.81 10.01
C SER A 263 -13.41 7.30 11.26
N LYS A 264 -12.79 8.20 12.03
CA LYS A 264 -13.44 8.82 13.21
C LYS A 264 -14.60 9.73 12.85
N GLY A 265 -14.55 10.33 11.68
CA GLY A 265 -15.57 11.25 11.24
C GLY A 265 -15.48 11.48 9.74
N ARG A 266 -16.56 12.03 9.23
CA ARG A 266 -16.74 12.36 7.82
C ARG A 266 -15.77 13.44 7.33
N LEU A 267 -15.48 14.39 8.20
CA LEU A 267 -14.58 15.51 7.90
C LEU A 267 -13.14 15.05 7.66
N ASP A 268 -12.70 13.95 8.28
CA ASP A 268 -11.36 13.42 8.05
C ASP A 268 -11.19 12.93 6.61
N LEU A 269 -12.22 12.30 6.03
CA LEU A 269 -12.20 11.87 4.62
C LEU A 269 -12.24 13.04 3.63
N GLN A 270 -12.89 14.16 3.99
CA GLN A 270 -12.98 15.35 3.13
C GLN A 270 -11.76 16.26 3.23
N ARG A 271 -11.10 16.32 4.41
CA ARG A 271 -9.96 17.21 4.67
C ARG A 271 -8.65 16.71 4.08
N ILE A 272 -8.56 15.41 3.79
CA ILE A 272 -7.40 14.84 3.13
C ILE A 272 -7.46 15.19 1.64
N ARG A 273 -7.19 16.46 1.33
CA ARG A 273 -6.96 16.91 -0.04
C ARG A 273 -5.47 17.05 -0.24
N PRO A 274 -4.86 16.21 -1.08
CA PRO A 274 -3.45 16.36 -1.43
C PRO A 274 -3.22 17.72 -2.05
N LYS A 275 -2.05 18.28 -1.83
CA LYS A 275 -1.60 19.46 -2.56
C LYS A 275 -1.70 19.14 -4.05
N ARG A 276 -2.42 19.95 -4.78
CA ARG A 276 -2.74 19.73 -6.20
C ARG A 276 -1.45 19.79 -7.00
N ASN A 277 -0.96 18.68 -7.49
CA ASN A 277 0.15 18.67 -8.43
C ASN A 277 -0.42 18.79 -9.84
N ASN A 278 -0.18 19.94 -10.51
CA ASN A 278 -0.70 20.21 -11.86
C ASN A 278 0.05 19.46 -12.97
N LYS A 279 1.05 18.64 -12.61
CA LYS A 279 1.96 17.96 -13.56
C LYS A 279 1.65 16.48 -13.74
N SER A 280 0.46 16.00 -13.37
CA SER A 280 0.07 14.60 -13.59
C SER A 280 0.24 14.21 -15.06
N ARG A 281 0.84 13.02 -15.31
CA ARG A 281 0.95 12.44 -16.66
C ARG A 281 -0.43 12.27 -17.29
N ASP A 282 -0.52 12.17 -18.62
CA ASP A 282 -1.79 12.05 -19.34
C ASP A 282 -2.66 10.89 -18.85
N ILE A 283 -2.03 9.77 -18.42
CA ILE A 283 -2.74 8.62 -17.84
C ILE A 283 -3.42 8.99 -16.52
N GLY A 284 -2.74 9.67 -15.60
CA GLY A 284 -3.32 10.10 -14.33
C GLY A 284 -4.44 11.12 -14.49
N LYS A 285 -4.34 12.01 -15.49
CA LYS A 285 -5.44 12.93 -15.84
C LYS A 285 -6.64 12.19 -16.37
N LYS A 286 -6.44 11.25 -17.31
CA LYS A 286 -7.51 10.39 -17.85
C LYS A 286 -8.17 9.57 -16.75
N LEU A 287 -7.38 8.93 -15.86
CA LEU A 287 -7.90 8.20 -14.70
C LEU A 287 -8.82 9.09 -13.88
N ARG A 288 -8.36 10.29 -13.51
CA ARG A 288 -9.16 11.25 -12.74
C ARG A 288 -10.46 11.62 -13.47
N GLU A 289 -10.38 12.02 -14.73
CA GLU A 289 -11.55 12.44 -15.52
C GLU A 289 -12.57 11.33 -15.60
N THR A 290 -12.15 10.12 -15.98
CA THR A 290 -13.02 8.96 -16.13
C THR A 290 -13.66 8.55 -14.81
N ILE A 291 -12.88 8.44 -13.75
CA ILE A 291 -13.40 8.05 -12.41
C ILE A 291 -14.34 9.11 -11.86
N SER A 292 -14.02 10.40 -11.99
CA SER A 292 -14.89 11.47 -11.49
C SER A 292 -16.26 11.49 -12.19
N GLN A 293 -16.32 11.11 -13.48
CA GLN A 293 -17.58 10.98 -14.22
C GLN A 293 -18.39 9.74 -13.79
N LEU A 294 -17.72 8.60 -13.56
CA LEU A 294 -18.38 7.32 -13.27
C LEU A 294 -18.72 7.12 -11.79
N CYS A 295 -17.99 7.79 -10.88
CA CYS A 295 -18.09 7.69 -9.43
C CYS A 295 -18.36 9.09 -8.84
N PRO A 296 -19.60 9.61 -8.90
CA PRO A 296 -19.90 10.98 -8.50
C PRO A 296 -19.69 11.19 -7.00
N PHE A 297 -18.97 12.26 -6.65
CA PHE A 297 -18.61 12.66 -5.28
C PHE A 297 -19.84 12.77 -4.35
N ASP A 298 -20.97 13.26 -4.84
CA ASP A 298 -22.15 13.57 -4.04
C ASP A 298 -22.88 12.35 -3.47
N ARG A 299 -22.60 11.14 -3.97
CA ARG A 299 -23.29 9.92 -3.52
C ARG A 299 -23.16 9.70 -2.00
N PHE A 300 -21.98 9.90 -1.44
CA PHE A 300 -21.72 9.69 -0.02
C PHE A 300 -21.76 10.98 0.80
N PHE A 301 -21.63 12.11 0.15
CA PHE A 301 -21.52 13.42 0.81
C PHE A 301 -22.74 14.33 0.60
N GLY A 302 -23.58 14.08 -0.42
CA GLY A 302 -24.77 14.89 -0.73
C GLY A 302 -25.96 14.66 0.19
N ALA A 303 -26.25 13.40 0.53
CA ALA A 303 -27.44 13.02 1.30
C ALA A 303 -27.42 13.42 2.79
N LEU A 304 -26.29 13.88 3.30
CA LEU A 304 -26.04 14.05 4.74
C LEU A 304 -25.74 15.52 5.14
N ARG A 305 -26.08 16.50 4.29
CA ARG A 305 -25.95 17.95 4.63
C ARG A 305 -26.77 18.40 5.83
N LEU A 306 -27.66 17.57 6.34
CA LEU A 306 -28.61 17.95 7.39
C LEU A 306 -28.16 17.64 8.84
N GLU A 307 -27.05 16.90 9.04
CA GLU A 307 -26.62 16.49 10.39
C GLU A 307 -25.21 17.02 10.77
N GLU A 308 -24.94 18.29 10.53
CA GLU A 308 -23.62 18.92 10.77
C GLU A 308 -23.20 19.05 12.26
N ARG A 309 -23.89 18.44 13.22
CA ARG A 309 -23.65 18.72 14.66
C ARG A 309 -22.91 17.67 15.47
N SER A 310 -22.53 16.51 14.92
CA SER A 310 -21.73 15.52 15.67
C SER A 310 -20.45 15.10 14.92
N ASN A 311 -19.39 15.85 15.12
CA ASN A 311 -18.09 15.69 14.47
C ASN A 311 -17.20 14.54 15.02
N ILE A 312 -17.74 13.62 15.84
CA ILE A 312 -16.93 12.67 16.62
C ILE A 312 -17.25 11.20 16.30
N ASN A 313 -18.27 10.95 15.49
CA ASN A 313 -18.82 9.60 15.33
C ASN A 313 -18.09 8.81 14.24
N PRO A 314 -17.63 7.58 14.55
CA PRO A 314 -17.02 6.73 13.56
C PRO A 314 -17.93 6.43 12.37
N HIS A 315 -17.35 6.44 11.20
CA HIS A 315 -18.02 6.18 9.94
C HIS A 315 -17.38 4.97 9.27
N VAL A 316 -18.18 3.97 8.91
CA VAL A 316 -17.70 2.74 8.28
C VAL A 316 -18.48 2.46 7.01
N VAL A 317 -17.75 2.36 5.90
CA VAL A 317 -18.30 2.03 4.58
C VAL A 317 -17.69 0.71 4.11
N HIS A 318 -18.55 -0.19 3.70
CA HIS A 318 -18.14 -1.44 3.04
C HIS A 318 -18.12 -1.24 1.53
N PHE A 319 -17.01 -1.59 0.90
CA PHE A 319 -16.83 -1.72 -0.53
C PHE A 319 -16.76 -3.20 -0.88
N PRO A 320 -17.61 -3.73 -1.77
CA PRO A 320 -17.55 -5.13 -2.17
C PRO A 320 -16.28 -5.41 -2.99
N ALA A 321 -15.80 -6.65 -2.95
CA ALA A 321 -14.76 -7.09 -3.89
C ALA A 321 -15.32 -7.19 -5.31
N VAL A 322 -14.46 -7.02 -6.31
CA VAL A 322 -14.79 -7.32 -7.71
C VAL A 322 -14.70 -8.83 -7.90
N GLN A 323 -15.65 -9.39 -8.64
CA GLN A 323 -15.57 -10.80 -9.05
C GLN A 323 -14.45 -10.99 -10.07
N CYS A 324 -13.59 -11.99 -9.82
CA CYS A 324 -12.51 -12.38 -10.70
C CYS A 324 -12.94 -13.58 -11.54
N ALA A 325 -12.54 -13.60 -12.81
CA ALA A 325 -12.78 -14.75 -13.68
C ALA A 325 -11.94 -15.98 -13.25
N SER A 326 -10.72 -15.72 -12.79
CA SER A 326 -9.81 -16.71 -12.21
C SER A 326 -8.94 -16.05 -11.15
N VAL A 327 -8.65 -16.78 -10.08
CA VAL A 327 -7.67 -16.38 -9.06
C VAL A 327 -6.41 -17.18 -9.32
N VAL A 328 -5.36 -16.50 -9.84
CA VAL A 328 -4.06 -17.12 -10.12
C VAL A 328 -3.18 -17.05 -8.89
N ARG A 329 -3.17 -15.87 -8.22
CA ARG A 329 -2.34 -15.64 -7.04
C ARG A 329 -2.95 -14.55 -6.16
N LEU A 330 -2.76 -14.67 -4.84
CA LEU A 330 -3.20 -13.63 -3.89
C LEU A 330 -2.08 -12.66 -3.50
N THR A 331 -0.81 -13.04 -3.73
CA THR A 331 0.36 -12.18 -3.42
C THR A 331 0.33 -10.92 -4.30
N GLY A 332 0.60 -9.77 -3.70
CA GLY A 332 0.61 -8.49 -4.40
C GLY A 332 -0.76 -7.79 -4.51
N ALA A 333 -1.87 -8.49 -4.22
CA ALA A 333 -3.20 -7.87 -4.26
C ALA A 333 -3.35 -6.71 -3.28
N GLY A 334 -2.87 -6.86 -2.04
CA GLY A 334 -2.83 -5.79 -1.04
C GLY A 334 -1.98 -4.60 -1.51
N ASP A 335 -0.80 -4.90 -2.07
CA ASP A 335 0.11 -3.87 -2.59
C ASP A 335 -0.52 -3.08 -3.74
N CYS A 336 -1.21 -3.78 -4.66
CA CYS A 336 -1.92 -3.15 -5.77
C CYS A 336 -3.16 -2.36 -5.32
N LEU A 337 -3.84 -2.79 -4.24
CA LEU A 337 -4.89 -1.99 -3.62
C LEU A 337 -4.33 -0.65 -3.12
N VAL A 338 -3.23 -0.70 -2.38
CA VAL A 338 -2.56 0.51 -1.88
C VAL A 338 -2.03 1.35 -3.04
N GLY A 339 -1.37 0.72 -4.03
CA GLY A 339 -0.85 1.41 -5.21
C GLY A 339 -1.92 2.13 -6.01
N GLY A 340 -3.06 1.47 -6.26
CA GLY A 340 -4.20 2.06 -6.95
C GLY A 340 -4.82 3.22 -6.18
N ALA A 341 -4.96 3.08 -4.85
CA ALA A 341 -5.48 4.14 -4.00
C ALA A 341 -4.52 5.35 -3.94
N VAL A 342 -3.22 5.12 -3.79
CA VAL A 342 -2.19 6.17 -3.76
C VAL A 342 -2.14 6.91 -5.10
N ALA A 343 -2.12 6.21 -6.23
CA ALA A 343 -2.14 6.82 -7.56
C ALA A 343 -3.38 7.72 -7.76
N SER A 344 -4.54 7.25 -7.30
CA SER A 344 -5.80 7.98 -7.35
C SER A 344 -5.80 9.24 -6.49
N ILE A 345 -5.28 9.16 -5.26
CA ILE A 345 -5.08 10.31 -4.38
C ILE A 345 -4.17 11.34 -5.07
N CYS A 346 -3.07 10.91 -5.66
CA CYS A 346 -2.15 11.79 -6.39
C CYS A 346 -2.79 12.42 -7.62
N ALA A 347 -3.68 11.71 -8.30
CA ALA A 347 -4.48 12.26 -9.40
C ALA A 347 -5.55 13.27 -8.92
N GLY A 348 -5.80 13.38 -7.60
CA GLY A 348 -6.75 14.32 -6.98
C GLY A 348 -8.18 13.77 -6.85
N LEU A 349 -8.34 12.44 -6.85
CA LEU A 349 -9.58 11.76 -6.50
C LEU A 349 -9.79 11.79 -4.97
N ASP A 350 -11.03 11.69 -4.54
CA ASP A 350 -11.35 11.55 -3.11
C ASP A 350 -11.04 10.15 -2.59
N VAL A 351 -11.07 9.97 -1.27
CA VAL A 351 -10.73 8.70 -0.62
C VAL A 351 -11.67 7.56 -1.03
N MET A 352 -12.96 7.84 -1.23
CA MET A 352 -13.95 6.82 -1.61
C MET A 352 -13.69 6.32 -3.04
N GLN A 353 -13.43 7.25 -3.97
CA GLN A 353 -13.05 6.96 -5.34
C GLN A 353 -11.71 6.21 -5.37
N SER A 354 -10.75 6.64 -4.54
CA SER A 354 -9.42 6.05 -4.47
C SER A 354 -9.43 4.60 -3.95
N VAL A 355 -10.26 4.29 -2.96
CA VAL A 355 -10.46 2.91 -2.48
C VAL A 355 -11.08 2.04 -3.57
N ALA A 356 -12.05 2.55 -4.31
CA ALA A 356 -12.68 1.81 -5.41
C ALA A 356 -11.67 1.47 -6.52
N VAL A 357 -10.81 2.43 -6.91
CA VAL A 357 -9.71 2.18 -7.87
C VAL A 357 -8.68 1.21 -7.29
N GLY A 358 -8.35 1.31 -6.01
CA GLY A 358 -7.47 0.36 -5.33
C GLY A 358 -7.99 -1.07 -5.40
N ILE A 359 -9.28 -1.29 -5.16
CA ILE A 359 -9.91 -2.62 -5.27
C ILE A 359 -9.88 -3.13 -6.73
N ALA A 360 -10.11 -2.26 -7.70
CA ALA A 360 -10.00 -2.61 -9.11
C ALA A 360 -8.56 -3.01 -9.51
N ALA A 361 -7.56 -2.29 -9.01
CA ALA A 361 -6.15 -2.63 -9.23
C ALA A 361 -5.77 -3.97 -8.56
N ALA A 362 -6.27 -4.22 -7.34
CA ALA A 362 -6.07 -5.48 -6.63
C ALA A 362 -6.67 -6.68 -7.39
N LYS A 363 -7.84 -6.52 -8.02
CA LYS A 363 -8.41 -7.55 -8.90
C LYS A 363 -7.45 -7.91 -10.03
N GLY A 364 -6.88 -6.92 -10.72
CA GLY A 364 -5.90 -7.17 -11.77
C GLY A 364 -4.69 -7.98 -11.29
N ALA A 365 -4.24 -7.74 -10.05
CA ALA A 365 -3.11 -8.47 -9.46
C ALA A 365 -3.43 -9.95 -9.16
N VAL A 366 -4.65 -10.28 -8.76
CA VAL A 366 -5.01 -11.68 -8.47
C VAL A 366 -5.20 -12.53 -9.74
N GLU A 367 -5.34 -11.91 -10.91
CA GLU A 367 -5.54 -12.56 -12.21
C GLU A 367 -4.21 -12.86 -12.96
N VAL A 368 -3.04 -12.51 -12.39
CA VAL A 368 -1.71 -12.69 -13.00
C VAL A 368 -0.73 -13.46 -12.11
N GLU A 369 0.32 -14.01 -12.71
CA GLU A 369 1.39 -14.72 -11.97
C GLU A 369 2.39 -13.75 -11.27
N THR A 370 2.47 -12.50 -11.72
CA THR A 370 3.37 -11.48 -11.16
C THR A 370 2.74 -10.76 -9.97
N ASN A 371 3.56 -10.16 -9.11
CA ASN A 371 3.06 -9.39 -7.95
C ASN A 371 2.28 -8.13 -8.37
N VAL A 372 2.60 -7.57 -9.54
CA VAL A 372 1.92 -6.42 -10.15
C VAL A 372 1.67 -6.75 -11.62
N PRO A 373 0.48 -6.52 -12.17
CA PRO A 373 0.21 -6.71 -13.60
C PRO A 373 1.23 -5.97 -14.48
N SER A 374 1.55 -6.53 -15.65
CA SER A 374 2.43 -5.85 -16.60
C SER A 374 1.86 -4.52 -17.07
N ASP A 375 0.55 -4.43 -17.18
CA ASP A 375 -0.19 -3.25 -17.62
C ASP A 375 -1.58 -3.21 -16.97
N TYR A 376 -2.19 -2.01 -16.92
CA TYR A 376 -3.57 -1.78 -16.50
C TYR A 376 -4.36 -1.14 -17.61
N SER A 377 -5.44 -1.78 -18.05
CA SER A 377 -6.43 -1.14 -18.91
C SER A 377 -7.22 -0.11 -18.09
N LEU A 378 -7.15 1.16 -18.47
CA LEU A 378 -7.91 2.22 -17.78
C LEU A 378 -9.42 2.00 -17.88
N ASP A 379 -9.91 1.47 -18.99
CA ASP A 379 -11.34 1.18 -19.18
C ASP A 379 -11.80 0.09 -18.21
N GLN A 380 -10.98 -0.97 -18.04
CA GLN A 380 -11.29 -2.05 -17.11
C GLN A 380 -11.22 -1.55 -15.65
N ILE A 381 -10.17 -0.80 -15.27
CA ILE A 381 -10.06 -0.17 -13.95
C ILE A 381 -11.26 0.72 -13.67
N ALA A 382 -11.69 1.51 -14.65
CA ALA A 382 -12.83 2.42 -14.48
C ALA A 382 -14.16 1.65 -14.34
N ALA A 383 -14.37 0.60 -15.13
CA ALA A 383 -15.56 -0.24 -15.04
C ALA A 383 -15.65 -0.96 -13.68
N ASP A 384 -14.55 -1.57 -13.24
CA ASP A 384 -14.48 -2.27 -11.96
C ASP A 384 -14.63 -1.29 -10.78
N ALA A 385 -13.93 -0.15 -10.81
CA ALA A 385 -14.05 0.89 -9.79
C ALA A 385 -15.48 1.44 -9.69
N ARG A 386 -16.16 1.66 -10.82
CA ARG A 386 -17.57 2.06 -10.86
C ARG A 386 -18.44 1.01 -10.17
N SER A 387 -18.28 -0.26 -10.51
CA SER A 387 -19.03 -1.36 -9.88
C SER A 387 -18.87 -1.39 -8.37
N VAL A 388 -17.62 -1.32 -7.89
CA VAL A 388 -17.26 -1.27 -6.47
C VAL A 388 -17.87 -0.05 -5.78
N TYR A 389 -17.69 1.14 -6.37
CA TYR A 389 -18.17 2.40 -5.84
C TYR A 389 -19.71 2.43 -5.72
N LEU A 390 -20.41 1.95 -6.76
CA LEU A 390 -21.85 1.86 -6.77
C LEU A 390 -22.39 0.78 -5.80
N GLY A 391 -21.62 -0.29 -5.56
CA GLY A 391 -21.93 -1.35 -4.62
C GLY A 391 -21.65 -0.99 -3.16
N ALA A 392 -20.91 0.09 -2.90
CA ALA A 392 -20.53 0.48 -1.53
C ALA A 392 -21.74 0.88 -0.68
N LYS A 393 -21.69 0.48 0.61
CA LYS A 393 -22.77 0.68 1.59
C LYS A 393 -22.22 1.15 2.92
N VAL A 394 -22.92 2.07 3.58
CA VAL A 394 -22.65 2.44 4.98
C VAL A 394 -23.04 1.27 5.86
N VAL A 395 -22.07 0.77 6.64
CA VAL A 395 -22.28 -0.37 7.58
C VAL A 395 -22.56 0.14 8.99
N PHE A 396 -21.96 1.27 9.35
CA PHE A 396 -22.09 1.87 10.66
C PHE A 396 -21.93 3.38 10.60
N CYS A 397 -22.90 4.06 11.21
CA CYS A 397 -22.85 5.47 11.56
C CYS A 397 -23.54 5.62 12.92
N GLU A 398 -22.92 6.24 13.90
CA GLU A 398 -23.44 6.31 15.28
C GLU A 398 -24.70 7.16 15.41
N SER A 399 -25.04 7.96 14.39
CA SER A 399 -26.32 8.68 14.29
C SER A 399 -27.53 7.76 14.00
N MET A 400 -27.31 6.46 13.82
CA MET A 400 -28.37 5.46 13.59
C MET A 400 -28.78 4.70 14.87
N LEU A 401 -28.33 5.13 16.03
CA LEU A 401 -28.83 4.71 17.34
C LEU A 401 -29.71 5.81 17.93
#